data_a4ca2a8edc799b7fb6d678091b4bcf57
#
_entry.id   a4ca2a8edc799b7fb6d678091b4bcf57
#
_cell.length_a   1.000
_cell.length_b   1.000
_cell.length_c   1.000
_cell.angle_alpha   90.00
_cell.angle_beta   90.00
_cell.angle_gamma   90.00
#
_symmetry.space_group_name_H-M   'P 1'
#
loop_
_entity.id
_entity.type
_entity.pdbx_description
1 polymer ?
#
loop_
_entity_poly.entity_id
_entity_poly.type
_entity_poly.pdbx_seq_one_letter_code
_entity_poly.pdbx_strand_id
1 'polypeptide(L)'
;MTENKGKVVSVNGNLVSVEFTGNVSMNEICFVNVDSTPLKSEVIRIKGNIAQVQVYEMTGGIKCGDTVDFTGEMLSAELGPGLLGQVYDGLQNPLAALAEKAGWFLERGNYADGLSGDKKWLFTPTAQVGAVLRAGEYVGTVPEGAFLHKIFVPFYLTGTFTLKSIVEKGEYTIKEEIAVLTDERGRDIPISMSFKWPVKRAIRCYSERLAPEATMETKVRLVDSFFPVAKGGTYCTPGPFGAGKTVLQHTTSKYADVDIVIIAACGERAGEVVETLTEFPELIDPKTGRSLMERTIIICNTSSMPVASREASVYTSVTLAEYYRQMGLHVLLLADSTSRWAQALREMSGRLEEIPGEEAFPAYLESYIAAFYERAGYVLLPDGSKGSVTIGGTVSPAGGNFEEPVTQATLKVVGAFHGLSRERSDARKYPAIDPLISWSKYKSVISRGKMEYCKAILHGGSDVNAMMKVVGEEGTTLSDYILYLKSEMLDAVYLQQNSFDLIDANCGTLRQRYVTDKLIKVLGSEYGLVLKDDARAFFNRMRQRFIDWNYTEFESQDFKDKERDIDDLYKEGEGRLTVDAERLLKDGE
;
A
#
# COMPACT_ATOMS: atom_id res chain seq x y z
N MET A 1 1.14 -9.91 -41.14
CA MET A 1 1.16 -10.74 -39.93
C MET A 1 0.13 -11.81 -40.13
N THR A 2 0.47 -13.09 -39.98
CA THR A 2 -0.51 -14.19 -40.00
C THR A 2 -1.41 -14.00 -38.78
N GLU A 3 -2.70 -13.78 -39.04
CA GLU A 3 -3.69 -13.68 -37.97
C GLU A 3 -3.67 -14.97 -37.17
N ASN A 4 -3.18 -14.94 -35.93
CA ASN A 4 -3.24 -16.08 -35.03
C ASN A 4 -4.67 -16.23 -34.52
N LYS A 5 -5.39 -17.24 -35.03
CA LYS A 5 -6.79 -17.50 -34.68
C LYS A 5 -6.94 -18.85 -34.01
N GLY A 6 -7.93 -18.95 -33.15
CA GLY A 6 -8.32 -20.20 -32.51
C GLY A 6 -9.83 -20.38 -32.50
N LYS A 7 -10.26 -21.56 -32.04
CA LYS A 7 -11.67 -21.90 -31.84
C LYS A 7 -11.88 -22.45 -30.45
N VAL A 8 -12.94 -22.05 -29.81
CA VAL A 8 -13.37 -22.59 -28.51
C VAL A 8 -13.75 -24.07 -28.66
N VAL A 9 -13.15 -24.93 -27.85
CA VAL A 9 -13.45 -26.36 -27.79
C VAL A 9 -14.16 -26.78 -26.51
N SER A 10 -13.93 -26.07 -25.39
CA SER A 10 -14.68 -26.27 -24.15
C SER A 10 -14.73 -25.02 -23.29
N VAL A 11 -15.75 -24.92 -22.44
CA VAL A 11 -15.95 -23.81 -21.49
C VAL A 11 -16.20 -24.37 -20.11
N ASN A 12 -15.40 -23.94 -19.11
CA ASN A 12 -15.54 -24.32 -17.71
C ASN A 12 -15.48 -23.03 -16.83
N GLY A 13 -16.64 -22.45 -16.55
CA GLY A 13 -16.71 -21.18 -15.85
C GLY A 13 -16.05 -20.07 -16.65
N ASN A 14 -15.03 -19.41 -16.09
CA ASN A 14 -14.22 -18.39 -16.79
C ASN A 14 -12.99 -18.97 -17.51
N LEU A 15 -12.79 -20.29 -17.46
CA LEU A 15 -11.73 -20.99 -18.16
C LEU A 15 -12.26 -21.57 -19.47
N VAL A 16 -11.65 -21.19 -20.58
CA VAL A 16 -12.03 -21.60 -21.94
C VAL A 16 -10.84 -22.31 -22.57
N SER A 17 -11.07 -23.52 -23.10
CA SER A 17 -10.06 -24.24 -23.88
C SER A 17 -10.22 -23.86 -25.35
N VAL A 18 -9.13 -23.46 -25.97
CA VAL A 18 -9.09 -22.95 -27.36
C VAL A 18 -8.10 -23.79 -28.15
N GLU A 19 -8.56 -24.37 -29.23
CA GLU A 19 -7.68 -24.99 -30.23
C GLU A 19 -7.16 -23.91 -31.15
N PHE A 20 -5.83 -23.80 -31.30
CA PHE A 20 -5.21 -22.75 -32.09
C PHE A 20 -4.28 -23.31 -33.17
N THR A 21 -4.10 -22.49 -34.21
CA THR A 21 -3.13 -22.71 -35.27
C THR A 21 -2.19 -21.50 -35.31
N GLY A 22 -0.88 -21.72 -35.24
CA GLY A 22 0.11 -20.64 -35.22
C GLY A 22 0.90 -20.58 -33.90
N ASN A 23 1.47 -19.45 -33.59
CA ASN A 23 2.28 -19.25 -32.40
C ASN A 23 1.48 -18.52 -31.32
N VAL A 24 1.27 -19.17 -30.19
CA VAL A 24 0.62 -18.58 -29.00
C VAL A 24 1.57 -18.66 -27.83
N SER A 25 1.63 -17.60 -27.04
CA SER A 25 2.54 -17.48 -25.89
C SER A 25 1.78 -17.52 -24.55
N MET A 26 2.44 -17.96 -23.50
CA MET A 26 1.93 -17.83 -22.13
C MET A 26 1.77 -16.36 -21.76
N ASN A 27 0.70 -16.05 -21.02
CA ASN A 27 0.29 -14.70 -20.60
C ASN A 27 -0.05 -13.74 -21.75
N GLU A 28 -0.26 -14.25 -22.96
CA GLU A 28 -0.71 -13.48 -24.10
C GLU A 28 -2.19 -13.14 -23.95
N ILE A 29 -2.55 -11.90 -24.30
CA ILE A 29 -3.93 -11.45 -24.38
C ILE A 29 -4.57 -11.97 -25.66
N CYS A 30 -5.78 -12.46 -25.54
CA CYS A 30 -6.63 -12.82 -26.66
C CYS A 30 -8.06 -12.32 -26.42
N PHE A 31 -8.84 -12.30 -27.51
CA PHE A 31 -10.25 -11.94 -27.45
C PHE A 31 -11.11 -13.12 -27.88
N VAL A 32 -11.98 -13.58 -26.99
CA VAL A 32 -13.02 -14.58 -27.29
C VAL A 32 -14.23 -13.83 -27.83
N ASN A 33 -14.58 -14.06 -29.09
CA ASN A 33 -15.67 -13.35 -29.76
C ASN A 33 -17.00 -14.08 -29.55
N VAL A 34 -17.91 -13.43 -28.81
CA VAL A 34 -19.25 -13.94 -28.53
C VAL A 34 -20.26 -13.07 -29.24
N ASP A 35 -20.93 -13.58 -30.26
CA ASP A 35 -21.94 -12.84 -31.04
C ASP A 35 -21.50 -11.40 -31.41
N SER A 36 -20.24 -11.20 -31.84
CA SER A 36 -19.58 -9.93 -32.17
C SER A 36 -19.06 -9.11 -30.97
N THR A 37 -19.21 -9.58 -29.74
CA THR A 37 -18.64 -8.94 -28.56
C THR A 37 -17.29 -9.57 -28.22
N PRO A 38 -16.17 -8.83 -28.29
CA PRO A 38 -14.85 -9.35 -27.95
C PRO A 38 -14.67 -9.37 -26.43
N LEU A 39 -14.49 -10.54 -25.85
CA LEU A 39 -14.20 -10.70 -24.41
C LEU A 39 -12.69 -10.81 -24.19
N LYS A 40 -12.11 -9.85 -23.52
CA LYS A 40 -10.67 -9.83 -23.19
C LYS A 40 -10.32 -11.01 -22.29
N SER A 41 -9.23 -11.69 -22.63
CA SER A 41 -8.84 -12.95 -22.01
C SER A 41 -7.32 -13.09 -22.02
N GLU A 42 -6.79 -13.97 -21.16
CA GLU A 42 -5.35 -14.24 -21.04
C GLU A 42 -5.08 -15.74 -21.17
N VAL A 43 -4.04 -16.10 -21.91
CA VAL A 43 -3.54 -17.47 -22.01
C VAL A 43 -2.78 -17.83 -20.74
N ILE A 44 -3.33 -18.77 -19.95
CA ILE A 44 -2.73 -19.17 -18.67
C ILE A 44 -2.01 -20.53 -18.73
N ARG A 45 -2.30 -21.33 -19.76
CA ARG A 45 -1.66 -22.65 -19.95
C ARG A 45 -1.72 -23.06 -21.41
N ILE A 46 -0.66 -23.71 -21.89
CA ILE A 46 -0.60 -24.28 -23.23
C ILE A 46 -0.26 -25.75 -23.13
N LYS A 47 -1.04 -26.59 -23.83
CA LYS A 47 -0.80 -28.03 -23.91
C LYS A 47 -1.01 -28.50 -25.35
N GLY A 48 0.08 -28.72 -26.08
CA GLY A 48 0.04 -29.05 -27.50
C GLY A 48 -0.54 -27.90 -28.32
N ASN A 49 -1.63 -28.12 -29.04
CA ASN A 49 -2.37 -27.12 -29.80
C ASN A 49 -3.59 -26.55 -29.05
N ILE A 50 -3.71 -26.84 -27.75
CA ILE A 50 -4.78 -26.33 -26.91
C ILE A 50 -4.20 -25.26 -25.94
N ALA A 51 -4.75 -24.05 -25.99
CA ALA A 51 -4.55 -23.00 -25.01
C ALA A 51 -5.71 -22.98 -24.01
N GLN A 52 -5.39 -22.98 -22.72
CA GLN A 52 -6.36 -22.66 -21.67
C GLN A 52 -6.33 -21.15 -21.43
N VAL A 53 -7.47 -20.55 -21.67
CA VAL A 53 -7.63 -19.09 -21.68
C VAL A 53 -8.57 -18.69 -20.57
N GLN A 54 -8.16 -17.75 -19.77
CA GLN A 54 -8.96 -17.18 -18.70
C GLN A 54 -9.63 -15.89 -19.18
N VAL A 55 -10.96 -15.89 -19.16
CA VAL A 55 -11.75 -14.70 -19.52
C VAL A 55 -11.85 -13.74 -18.36
N TYR A 56 -11.59 -12.47 -18.58
CA TYR A 56 -11.65 -11.41 -17.56
C TYR A 56 -13.08 -10.95 -17.22
N GLU A 57 -14.07 -11.43 -17.96
CA GLU A 57 -15.47 -11.05 -17.86
C GLU A 57 -16.38 -12.27 -17.69
N MET A 58 -17.68 -12.02 -17.62
CA MET A 58 -18.69 -13.07 -17.57
C MET A 58 -18.73 -13.87 -18.88
N THR A 59 -18.63 -15.19 -18.77
CA THR A 59 -18.55 -16.12 -19.91
C THR A 59 -19.90 -16.61 -20.44
N GLY A 60 -21.01 -16.13 -19.89
CA GLY A 60 -22.34 -16.51 -20.36
C GLY A 60 -22.52 -16.28 -21.86
N GLY A 61 -22.95 -17.31 -22.58
CA GLY A 61 -23.17 -17.26 -24.04
C GLY A 61 -21.98 -17.67 -24.91
N ILE A 62 -20.80 -17.96 -24.34
CA ILE A 62 -19.67 -18.54 -25.10
C ILE A 62 -20.06 -19.95 -25.54
N LYS A 63 -19.83 -20.28 -26.82
CA LYS A 63 -20.16 -21.58 -27.44
C LYS A 63 -18.90 -22.24 -27.98
N CYS A 64 -18.91 -23.57 -28.01
CA CYS A 64 -17.89 -24.28 -28.77
C CYS A 64 -17.97 -23.89 -30.25
N GLY A 65 -16.83 -23.58 -30.85
CA GLY A 65 -16.71 -23.08 -32.21
C GLY A 65 -16.58 -21.56 -32.32
N ASP A 66 -16.82 -20.79 -31.24
CA ASP A 66 -16.59 -19.34 -31.23
C ASP A 66 -15.12 -19.04 -31.56
N THR A 67 -14.87 -17.95 -32.26
CA THR A 67 -13.53 -17.56 -32.68
C THR A 67 -12.77 -16.84 -31.59
N VAL A 68 -11.46 -17.08 -31.56
CA VAL A 68 -10.54 -16.41 -30.63
C VAL A 68 -9.41 -15.77 -31.43
N ASP A 69 -9.17 -14.49 -31.17
CA ASP A 69 -8.09 -13.71 -31.80
C ASP A 69 -6.97 -13.50 -30.79
N PHE A 70 -5.77 -14.00 -31.10
CA PHE A 70 -4.57 -13.82 -30.29
C PHE A 70 -3.79 -12.59 -30.72
N THR A 71 -3.37 -11.77 -29.74
CA THR A 71 -2.78 -10.44 -30.01
C THR A 71 -1.26 -10.44 -30.12
N GLY A 72 -0.57 -11.46 -29.59
CA GLY A 72 0.88 -11.47 -29.44
C GLY A 72 1.41 -10.57 -28.33
N GLU A 73 0.53 -9.91 -27.57
CA GLU A 73 0.90 -8.97 -26.51
C GLU A 73 0.43 -9.48 -25.13
N MET A 74 1.19 -9.17 -24.10
CA MET A 74 0.80 -9.45 -22.69
C MET A 74 -0.16 -8.38 -22.17
N LEU A 75 -0.87 -8.70 -21.07
CA LEU A 75 -1.64 -7.70 -20.34
C LEU A 75 -0.72 -6.56 -19.91
N SER A 76 -1.00 -5.37 -20.43
CA SER A 76 -0.15 -4.19 -20.25
C SER A 76 -0.95 -3.02 -19.69
N ALA A 77 -0.28 -2.22 -18.85
CA ALA A 77 -0.76 -0.92 -18.43
C ALA A 77 -0.23 0.17 -19.36
N GLU A 78 -1.06 1.16 -19.66
CA GLU A 78 -0.64 2.37 -20.34
C GLU A 78 -0.05 3.35 -19.33
N LEU A 79 1.21 3.73 -19.54
CA LEU A 79 1.99 4.59 -18.68
C LEU A 79 2.22 5.94 -19.34
N GLY A 80 1.84 7.02 -18.68
CA GLY A 80 1.93 8.38 -19.19
C GLY A 80 1.25 9.39 -18.28
N PRO A 81 1.24 10.68 -18.61
CA PRO A 81 0.58 11.71 -17.79
C PRO A 81 -0.95 11.57 -17.85
N GLY A 82 -1.58 11.78 -16.70
CA GLY A 82 -3.04 11.71 -16.53
C GLY A 82 -3.54 10.52 -15.72
N LEU A 83 -2.64 9.79 -15.06
CA LEU A 83 -2.97 8.69 -14.16
C LEU A 83 -3.45 9.19 -12.78
N LEU A 84 -2.91 10.32 -12.30
CA LEU A 84 -3.26 10.86 -10.98
C LEU A 84 -4.71 11.34 -10.94
N GLY A 85 -5.36 11.10 -9.82
CA GLY A 85 -6.75 11.48 -9.61
C GLY A 85 -7.76 10.55 -10.29
N GLN A 86 -7.31 9.46 -10.90
CA GLN A 86 -8.18 8.54 -11.63
C GLN A 86 -8.58 7.33 -10.78
N VAL A 87 -9.74 6.80 -11.13
CA VAL A 87 -10.27 5.54 -10.61
C VAL A 87 -10.36 4.55 -11.75
N TYR A 88 -9.66 3.44 -11.63
CA TYR A 88 -9.58 2.39 -12.64
C TYR A 88 -10.22 1.09 -12.13
N ASP A 89 -10.61 0.23 -13.06
CA ASP A 89 -10.82 -1.19 -12.78
C ASP A 89 -9.49 -1.96 -12.74
N GLY A 90 -9.55 -3.29 -12.52
CA GLY A 90 -8.36 -4.15 -12.49
C GLY A 90 -7.58 -4.23 -13.80
N LEU A 91 -8.17 -3.85 -14.93
CA LEU A 91 -7.58 -3.85 -16.26
C LEU A 91 -7.16 -2.46 -16.75
N GLN A 92 -7.17 -1.48 -15.85
CA GLN A 92 -6.88 -0.07 -16.13
C GLN A 92 -7.93 0.62 -17.05
N ASN A 93 -9.18 0.19 -17.03
CA ASN A 93 -10.23 0.97 -17.66
C ASN A 93 -10.67 2.08 -16.69
N PRO A 94 -10.67 3.38 -17.10
CA PRO A 94 -11.16 4.47 -16.25
C PRO A 94 -12.67 4.32 -16.04
N LEU A 95 -13.11 4.23 -14.77
CA LEU A 95 -14.53 3.99 -14.46
C LEU A 95 -15.44 5.13 -14.94
N ALA A 96 -14.98 6.38 -14.89
CA ALA A 96 -15.72 7.52 -15.41
C ALA A 96 -15.97 7.40 -16.93
N ALA A 97 -14.95 7.05 -17.71
CA ALA A 97 -15.09 6.86 -19.16
C ALA A 97 -15.98 5.66 -19.52
N LEU A 98 -15.94 4.59 -18.71
CA LEU A 98 -16.86 3.47 -18.90
C LEU A 98 -18.32 3.87 -18.59
N ALA A 99 -18.55 4.66 -17.55
CA ALA A 99 -19.88 5.14 -17.18
C ALA A 99 -20.48 6.06 -18.27
N GLU A 100 -19.65 6.88 -18.91
CA GLU A 100 -20.08 7.72 -20.05
C GLU A 100 -20.49 6.89 -21.27
N LYS A 101 -19.79 5.77 -21.54
CA LYS A 101 -20.06 4.89 -22.69
C LYS A 101 -21.23 3.93 -22.46
N ALA A 102 -21.28 3.28 -21.29
CA ALA A 102 -22.21 2.19 -21.01
C ALA A 102 -23.34 2.56 -20.01
N GLY A 103 -23.34 3.79 -19.46
CA GLY A 103 -24.25 4.20 -18.42
C GLY A 103 -23.92 3.57 -17.06
N TRP A 104 -24.93 3.36 -16.21
CA TRP A 104 -24.76 2.90 -14.83
C TRP A 104 -24.42 1.42 -14.68
N PHE A 105 -24.54 0.63 -15.73
CA PHE A 105 -24.25 -0.80 -15.73
C PHE A 105 -23.06 -1.10 -16.63
N LEU A 106 -22.04 -1.76 -16.07
CA LEU A 106 -20.88 -2.23 -16.83
C LEU A 106 -21.31 -3.39 -17.73
N GLU A 107 -21.43 -3.13 -19.01
CA GLU A 107 -21.65 -4.17 -20.03
C GLU A 107 -20.31 -4.78 -20.44
N ARG A 108 -20.31 -6.10 -20.67
CA ARG A 108 -19.13 -6.83 -21.13
C ARG A 108 -18.70 -6.41 -22.54
N GLY A 109 -17.41 -6.53 -22.82
CA GLY A 109 -16.83 -6.16 -24.12
C GLY A 109 -16.63 -4.66 -24.32
N ASN A 110 -16.91 -3.85 -23.30
CA ASN A 110 -16.64 -2.42 -23.31
C ASN A 110 -15.31 -2.10 -22.65
N TYR A 111 -14.37 -1.58 -23.40
CA TYR A 111 -13.05 -1.16 -22.93
C TYR A 111 -12.85 0.31 -23.22
N ALA A 112 -12.00 0.94 -22.42
CA ALA A 112 -11.55 2.31 -22.59
C ALA A 112 -10.02 2.37 -22.52
N ASP A 113 -9.43 3.33 -23.24
CA ASP A 113 -8.00 3.60 -23.11
C ASP A 113 -7.70 4.04 -21.66
N GLY A 114 -6.59 3.58 -21.10
CA GLY A 114 -6.19 3.89 -19.73
C GLY A 114 -5.92 5.37 -19.49
N LEU A 115 -5.59 6.11 -20.55
CA LEU A 115 -5.32 7.55 -20.54
C LEU A 115 -6.19 8.27 -21.57
N SER A 116 -6.55 9.52 -21.29
CA SER A 116 -7.27 10.36 -22.24
C SER A 116 -6.36 10.78 -23.40
N GLY A 117 -6.69 10.32 -24.61
CA GLY A 117 -5.94 10.67 -25.83
C GLY A 117 -6.12 12.10 -26.29
N ASP A 118 -7.18 12.79 -25.84
CA ASP A 118 -7.54 14.14 -26.33
C ASP A 118 -7.00 15.26 -25.45
N LYS A 119 -6.60 14.95 -24.20
CA LYS A 119 -6.05 15.93 -23.28
C LYS A 119 -4.68 16.39 -23.73
N LYS A 120 -4.49 17.71 -23.83
CA LYS A 120 -3.21 18.33 -24.13
C LYS A 120 -2.42 18.61 -22.86
N TRP A 121 -1.11 18.41 -22.97
CA TRP A 121 -0.15 18.61 -21.89
C TRP A 121 0.96 19.57 -22.33
N LEU A 122 1.34 20.50 -21.47
CA LEU A 122 2.43 21.45 -21.74
C LEU A 122 3.77 20.73 -21.61
N PHE A 123 4.25 20.19 -22.72
CA PHE A 123 5.55 19.52 -22.78
C PHE A 123 6.69 20.53 -22.76
N THR A 124 7.68 20.28 -21.92
CA THR A 124 8.93 21.05 -21.84
C THR A 124 10.11 20.11 -22.07
N PRO A 125 10.85 20.21 -23.19
CA PRO A 125 12.01 19.37 -23.45
C PRO A 125 13.13 19.68 -22.45
N THR A 126 13.81 18.62 -21.98
CA THR A 126 14.97 18.71 -21.08
C THR A 126 16.23 18.11 -21.69
N ALA A 127 16.08 17.09 -22.56
CA ALA A 127 17.18 16.50 -23.29
C ALA A 127 17.56 17.34 -24.52
N GLN A 128 18.83 17.33 -24.88
CA GLN A 128 19.36 18.02 -26.08
C GLN A 128 19.51 17.03 -27.24
N VAL A 129 19.28 17.52 -28.47
CA VAL A 129 19.54 16.73 -29.69
C VAL A 129 21.02 16.28 -29.70
N GLY A 130 21.23 15.02 -30.00
CA GLY A 130 22.56 14.37 -29.94
C GLY A 130 22.86 13.70 -28.59
N ALA A 131 22.04 13.89 -27.56
CA ALA A 131 22.22 13.19 -26.28
C ALA A 131 22.05 11.68 -26.47
N VAL A 132 22.90 10.91 -25.76
CA VAL A 132 22.79 9.45 -25.69
C VAL A 132 21.92 9.09 -24.51
N LEU A 133 20.84 8.38 -24.76
CA LEU A 133 19.83 8.02 -23.77
C LEU A 133 19.62 6.51 -23.70
N ARG A 134 19.16 6.04 -22.56
CA ARG A 134 18.78 4.64 -22.30
C ARG A 134 17.34 4.56 -21.80
N ALA A 135 16.77 3.36 -21.82
CA ALA A 135 15.46 3.10 -21.26
C ALA A 135 15.35 3.60 -19.79
N GLY A 136 14.30 4.34 -19.49
CA GLY A 136 14.07 4.92 -18.17
C GLY A 136 14.73 6.27 -17.92
N GLU A 137 15.55 6.79 -18.84
CA GLU A 137 15.95 8.20 -18.86
C GLU A 137 14.84 9.05 -19.52
N TYR A 138 14.72 10.32 -19.16
CA TYR A 138 13.63 11.16 -19.62
C TYR A 138 14.07 12.22 -20.64
N VAL A 139 13.20 12.52 -21.57
CA VAL A 139 13.43 13.49 -22.64
C VAL A 139 12.84 14.86 -22.34
N GLY A 140 11.84 14.91 -21.49
CA GLY A 140 11.16 16.15 -21.11
C GLY A 140 10.23 15.93 -19.95
N THR A 141 9.50 16.98 -19.58
CA THR A 141 8.55 16.98 -18.46
C THR A 141 7.24 17.64 -18.83
N VAL A 142 6.16 17.25 -18.15
CA VAL A 142 4.86 17.92 -18.19
C VAL A 142 4.36 18.15 -16.77
N PRO A 143 3.63 19.25 -16.47
CA PRO A 143 3.03 19.47 -15.16
C PRO A 143 1.81 18.54 -15.00
N GLU A 144 1.79 17.76 -13.91
CA GLU A 144 0.66 16.92 -13.50
C GLU A 144 0.34 17.18 -12.01
N GLY A 145 -0.71 17.95 -11.75
CA GLY A 145 -1.05 18.37 -10.40
C GLY A 145 0.07 19.15 -9.73
N ALA A 146 0.58 18.63 -8.61
CA ALA A 146 1.70 19.21 -7.85
C ALA A 146 3.08 18.72 -8.33
N PHE A 147 3.13 17.80 -9.29
CA PHE A 147 4.35 17.11 -9.72
C PHE A 147 4.76 17.48 -11.14
N LEU A 148 6.05 17.37 -11.41
CA LEU A 148 6.59 17.36 -12.77
C LEU A 148 6.70 15.91 -13.24
N HIS A 149 5.80 15.52 -14.13
CA HIS A 149 5.77 14.20 -14.72
C HIS A 149 6.89 14.07 -15.76
N LYS A 150 7.80 13.12 -15.55
CA LYS A 150 8.90 12.84 -16.47
C LYS A 150 8.44 11.98 -17.63
N ILE A 151 8.75 12.40 -18.85
CA ILE A 151 8.45 11.65 -20.08
C ILE A 151 9.67 10.81 -20.46
N PHE A 152 9.52 9.49 -20.34
CA PHE A 152 10.61 8.54 -20.43
C PHE A 152 10.86 8.01 -21.85
N VAL A 153 12.12 7.64 -22.11
CA VAL A 153 12.44 6.64 -23.12
C VAL A 153 11.77 5.32 -22.68
N PRO A 154 10.91 4.72 -23.55
CA PRO A 154 10.11 3.55 -23.17
C PRO A 154 10.95 2.42 -22.57
N PHE A 155 10.45 1.81 -21.48
CA PHE A 155 11.18 0.80 -20.70
C PHE A 155 11.43 -0.52 -21.42
N TYR A 156 10.73 -0.78 -22.52
CA TYR A 156 10.92 -1.98 -23.34
C TYR A 156 12.09 -1.86 -24.35
N LEU A 157 12.60 -0.65 -24.55
CA LEU A 157 13.75 -0.43 -25.43
C LEU A 157 15.05 -0.93 -24.76
N THR A 158 15.92 -1.57 -25.52
CA THR A 158 17.18 -2.12 -25.04
C THR A 158 18.35 -1.54 -25.80
N GLY A 159 19.44 -1.21 -25.10
CA GLY A 159 20.63 -0.58 -25.70
C GLY A 159 20.70 0.92 -25.46
N THR A 160 21.51 1.59 -26.28
CA THR A 160 21.71 3.04 -26.26
C THR A 160 21.10 3.67 -27.48
N PHE A 161 20.53 4.86 -27.31
CA PHE A 161 19.84 5.60 -28.36
C PHE A 161 20.36 7.03 -28.40
N THR A 162 20.51 7.57 -29.61
CA THR A 162 20.84 8.98 -29.81
C THR A 162 19.57 9.76 -30.09
N LEU A 163 19.34 10.86 -29.38
CA LEU A 163 18.22 11.74 -29.61
C LEU A 163 18.41 12.50 -30.93
N LYS A 164 17.63 12.12 -31.95
CA LYS A 164 17.71 12.70 -33.30
C LYS A 164 16.98 14.03 -33.40
N SER A 165 15.76 14.08 -32.86
CA SER A 165 14.92 15.27 -32.82
C SER A 165 14.02 15.26 -31.62
N ILE A 166 13.62 16.44 -31.15
CA ILE A 166 12.67 16.66 -30.08
C ILE A 166 11.86 17.92 -30.41
N VAL A 167 10.57 17.90 -30.08
CA VAL A 167 9.68 19.05 -30.31
C VAL A 167 10.01 20.18 -29.34
N GLU A 168 9.69 21.41 -29.73
CA GLU A 168 9.81 22.58 -28.89
C GLU A 168 8.76 22.54 -27.75
N LYS A 169 8.94 23.42 -26.76
CA LYS A 169 7.97 23.61 -25.69
C LYS A 169 6.60 23.99 -26.26
N GLY A 170 5.59 23.19 -25.99
CA GLY A 170 4.25 23.36 -26.54
C GLY A 170 3.22 22.41 -25.93
N GLU A 171 1.99 22.55 -26.34
CA GLU A 171 0.89 21.68 -25.93
C GLU A 171 0.73 20.53 -26.91
N TYR A 172 0.87 19.31 -26.42
CA TYR A 172 0.77 18.08 -27.20
C TYR A 172 -0.13 17.07 -26.49
N THR A 173 -0.75 16.18 -27.25
CA THR A 173 -1.48 15.04 -26.73
C THR A 173 -0.50 13.90 -26.39
N ILE A 174 -0.95 12.92 -25.59
CA ILE A 174 -0.11 11.77 -25.22
C ILE A 174 0.26 10.86 -26.40
N LYS A 175 -0.49 10.90 -27.49
CA LYS A 175 -0.31 10.06 -28.70
C LYS A 175 0.56 10.74 -29.78
N GLU A 176 0.74 12.06 -29.71
CA GLU A 176 1.61 12.76 -30.63
C GLU A 176 3.08 12.40 -30.46
N GLU A 177 3.81 12.34 -31.55
CA GLU A 177 5.25 12.12 -31.54
C GLU A 177 5.95 13.36 -31.00
N ILE A 178 6.69 13.20 -29.88
CA ILE A 178 7.41 14.30 -29.23
C ILE A 178 8.91 14.25 -29.44
N ALA A 179 9.47 13.09 -29.76
CA ALA A 179 10.88 12.94 -30.06
C ALA A 179 11.13 11.72 -30.94
N VAL A 180 12.27 11.72 -31.65
CA VAL A 180 12.77 10.57 -32.42
C VAL A 180 14.11 10.16 -31.86
N LEU A 181 14.22 8.89 -31.53
CA LEU A 181 15.48 8.23 -31.15
C LEU A 181 16.05 7.46 -32.34
N THR A 182 17.37 7.41 -32.46
CA THR A 182 18.05 6.54 -33.41
C THR A 182 18.83 5.47 -32.66
N ASP A 183 18.61 4.20 -32.99
CA ASP A 183 19.33 3.08 -32.40
C ASP A 183 20.76 2.93 -33.00
N GLU A 184 21.56 2.02 -32.44
CA GLU A 184 22.93 1.72 -32.89
C GLU A 184 22.99 1.20 -34.35
N ARG A 185 21.86 0.77 -34.92
CA ARG A 185 21.71 0.29 -36.30
C ARG A 185 21.21 1.36 -37.26
N GLY A 186 21.04 2.59 -36.76
CA GLY A 186 20.52 3.72 -37.56
C GLY A 186 19.02 3.70 -37.78
N ARG A 187 18.23 2.93 -37.06
CA ARG A 187 16.76 2.90 -37.17
C ARG A 187 16.16 3.98 -36.28
N ASP A 188 15.26 4.72 -36.86
CA ASP A 188 14.51 5.76 -36.16
C ASP A 188 13.33 5.14 -35.38
N ILE A 189 13.19 5.54 -34.16
CA ILE A 189 12.14 5.10 -33.22
C ILE A 189 11.44 6.34 -32.69
N PRO A 190 10.18 6.59 -33.11
CA PRO A 190 9.38 7.70 -32.60
C PRO A 190 8.94 7.39 -31.16
N ILE A 191 8.95 8.40 -30.30
CA ILE A 191 8.43 8.34 -28.93
C ILE A 191 7.31 9.35 -28.75
N SER A 192 6.27 8.92 -28.05
CA SER A 192 5.17 9.73 -27.56
C SER A 192 5.23 9.86 -26.02
N MET A 193 4.29 10.60 -25.41
CA MET A 193 4.26 10.77 -23.96
C MET A 193 3.75 9.55 -23.21
N SER A 194 3.13 8.58 -23.89
CA SER A 194 2.66 7.33 -23.27
C SER A 194 3.21 6.10 -23.99
N PHE A 195 3.33 5.01 -23.25
CA PHE A 195 3.69 3.70 -23.77
C PHE A 195 3.07 2.60 -22.90
N LYS A 196 2.96 1.39 -23.48
CA LYS A 196 2.44 0.22 -22.76
C LYS A 196 3.55 -0.59 -22.10
N TRP A 197 3.30 -1.09 -20.88
CA TRP A 197 4.21 -1.97 -20.16
C TRP A 197 3.47 -3.17 -19.59
N PRO A 198 4.00 -4.43 -19.77
CA PRO A 198 3.38 -5.64 -19.24
C PRO A 198 3.31 -5.61 -17.69
N VAL A 199 2.09 -5.73 -17.13
CA VAL A 199 1.86 -5.57 -15.67
C VAL A 199 2.53 -6.66 -14.83
N LYS A 200 2.69 -7.87 -15.36
CA LYS A 200 3.39 -8.98 -14.68
C LYS A 200 4.91 -8.85 -14.71
N ARG A 201 5.46 -7.83 -15.38
CA ARG A 201 6.89 -7.59 -15.49
C ARG A 201 7.30 -6.37 -14.67
N ALA A 202 8.22 -6.57 -13.71
CA ALA A 202 8.75 -5.47 -12.90
C ALA A 202 9.54 -4.45 -13.73
N ILE A 203 9.41 -3.16 -13.40
CA ILE A 203 10.20 -2.07 -14.01
C ILE A 203 11.55 -2.01 -13.32
N ARG A 204 12.64 -2.22 -14.06
CA ARG A 204 14.02 -2.30 -13.54
C ARG A 204 14.97 -1.28 -14.18
N CYS A 205 14.45 -0.10 -14.54
CA CYS A 205 15.22 0.98 -15.18
C CYS A 205 15.84 1.92 -14.13
N TYR A 206 16.49 1.39 -13.10
CA TYR A 206 17.20 2.12 -12.05
C TYR A 206 18.67 1.73 -12.00
N SER A 207 19.53 2.59 -11.47
CA SER A 207 20.97 2.34 -11.37
C SER A 207 21.29 1.33 -10.28
N GLU A 208 20.65 1.46 -9.10
CA GLU A 208 20.90 0.62 -7.94
C GLU A 208 19.65 0.46 -7.09
N ARG A 209 19.50 -0.71 -6.46
CA ARG A 209 18.49 -0.95 -5.43
C ARG A 209 19.13 -0.76 -4.06
N LEU A 210 18.62 0.22 -3.31
CA LEU A 210 19.14 0.59 -2.00
C LEU A 210 18.44 -0.20 -0.89
N ALA A 211 19.13 -0.34 0.25
CA ALA A 211 18.49 -0.84 1.45
C ALA A 211 17.39 0.13 1.96
N PRO A 212 16.25 -0.34 2.42
CA PRO A 212 15.18 0.49 2.95
C PRO A 212 15.52 0.96 4.39
N GLU A 213 16.37 1.97 4.51
CA GLU A 213 16.83 2.51 5.79
C GLU A 213 16.07 3.77 6.23
N ALA A 214 15.57 4.55 5.27
CA ALA A 214 14.83 5.76 5.56
C ALA A 214 13.43 5.43 6.08
N THR A 215 13.09 5.88 7.28
CA THR A 215 11.75 5.68 7.86
C THR A 215 10.71 6.41 7.03
N MET A 216 9.60 5.74 6.74
CA MET A 216 8.39 6.37 6.23
C MET A 216 7.54 6.78 7.42
N GLU A 217 7.51 8.07 7.73
CA GLU A 217 6.67 8.58 8.80
C GLU A 217 5.19 8.43 8.42
N THR A 218 4.44 7.65 9.20
CA THR A 218 2.99 7.47 9.02
C THR A 218 2.18 8.49 9.82
N LYS A 219 2.81 9.20 10.75
CA LYS A 219 2.24 10.06 11.78
C LYS A 219 1.39 9.33 12.83
N VAL A 220 1.31 8.02 12.73
CA VAL A 220 0.70 7.16 13.74
C VAL A 220 1.77 6.76 14.76
N ARG A 221 1.63 7.25 16.01
CA ARG A 221 2.63 7.04 17.09
C ARG A 221 3.03 5.58 17.26
N LEU A 222 2.05 4.70 17.34
CA LEU A 222 2.27 3.26 17.54
C LEU A 222 3.08 2.65 16.39
N VAL A 223 2.79 3.04 15.14
CA VAL A 223 3.52 2.56 13.97
C VAL A 223 4.93 3.11 13.96
N ASP A 224 5.09 4.43 13.96
CA ASP A 224 6.39 5.07 13.76
C ASP A 224 7.40 4.75 14.87
N SER A 225 6.91 4.52 16.10
CA SER A 225 7.76 4.26 17.27
C SER A 225 8.00 2.78 17.53
N PHE A 226 6.93 1.96 17.59
CA PHE A 226 7.02 0.55 17.98
C PHE A 226 7.21 -0.39 16.80
N PHE A 227 6.58 -0.10 15.67
CA PHE A 227 6.52 -0.99 14.49
C PHE A 227 6.74 -0.22 13.19
N PRO A 228 7.88 0.48 13.05
CA PRO A 228 8.13 1.39 11.94
C PRO A 228 8.07 0.71 10.58
N VAL A 229 7.80 1.51 9.56
CA VAL A 229 7.87 1.14 8.15
C VAL A 229 8.97 1.99 7.49
N ALA A 230 9.74 1.41 6.60
CA ALA A 230 10.74 2.15 5.83
C ALA A 230 10.21 2.52 4.43
N LYS A 231 10.70 3.63 3.87
CA LYS A 231 10.49 3.97 2.45
C LYS A 231 11.07 2.86 1.58
N GLY A 232 10.25 2.30 0.70
CA GLY A 232 10.63 1.13 -0.10
C GLY A 232 10.55 -0.20 0.66
N GLY A 233 10.04 -0.20 1.88
CA GLY A 233 9.79 -1.39 2.68
C GLY A 233 8.45 -2.05 2.41
N THR A 234 8.17 -3.10 3.17
CA THR A 234 6.93 -3.88 3.08
C THR A 234 6.35 -4.11 4.45
N TYR A 235 5.04 -4.02 4.56
CA TYR A 235 4.34 -4.36 5.80
C TYR A 235 3.00 -5.00 5.52
N CYS A 236 2.48 -5.73 6.50
CA CYS A 236 1.13 -6.25 6.44
C CYS A 236 0.34 -5.88 7.69
N THR A 237 -0.96 -5.69 7.50
CA THR A 237 -1.92 -5.38 8.56
C THR A 237 -3.02 -6.45 8.55
N PRO A 238 -2.75 -7.62 9.13
CA PRO A 238 -3.79 -8.63 9.26
C PRO A 238 -4.69 -8.33 10.44
N GLY A 239 -5.97 -8.66 10.28
CA GLY A 239 -6.92 -8.48 11.37
C GLY A 239 -8.34 -8.88 10.99
N PRO A 240 -9.19 -9.13 11.99
CA PRO A 240 -10.57 -9.48 11.76
C PRO A 240 -11.34 -8.34 11.10
N PHE A 241 -12.51 -8.66 10.58
CA PHE A 241 -13.43 -7.66 10.06
C PHE A 241 -13.86 -6.69 11.18
N GLY A 242 -13.94 -5.39 10.86
CA GLY A 242 -14.32 -4.35 11.82
C GLY A 242 -13.20 -3.90 12.79
N ALA A 243 -11.99 -4.41 12.65
CA ALA A 243 -10.85 -4.02 13.50
C ALA A 243 -10.23 -2.65 13.15
N GLY A 244 -10.81 -1.88 12.21
CA GLY A 244 -10.34 -0.56 11.82
C GLY A 244 -9.22 -0.55 10.78
N LYS A 245 -9.11 -1.60 9.94
CA LYS A 245 -8.13 -1.66 8.84
C LYS A 245 -8.25 -0.46 7.90
N THR A 246 -9.45 -0.19 7.40
CA THR A 246 -9.73 0.89 6.44
C THR A 246 -9.42 2.26 7.04
N VAL A 247 -9.82 2.51 8.29
CA VAL A 247 -9.52 3.78 9.00
C VAL A 247 -8.01 3.98 9.13
N LEU A 248 -7.25 2.94 9.47
CA LEU A 248 -5.79 3.02 9.57
C LEU A 248 -5.15 3.31 8.20
N GLN A 249 -5.66 2.70 7.13
CA GLN A 249 -5.21 2.97 5.76
C GLN A 249 -5.53 4.40 5.33
N HIS A 250 -6.74 4.90 5.58
CA HIS A 250 -7.12 6.28 5.26
C HIS A 250 -6.25 7.29 6.02
N THR A 251 -6.02 7.06 7.31
CA THR A 251 -5.14 7.90 8.13
C THR A 251 -3.71 7.90 7.58
N THR A 252 -3.17 6.72 7.27
CA THR A 252 -1.84 6.59 6.68
C THR A 252 -1.75 7.27 5.32
N SER A 253 -2.75 7.09 4.45
CA SER A 253 -2.82 7.74 3.12
C SER A 253 -2.79 9.27 3.21
N LYS A 254 -3.49 9.82 4.21
CA LYS A 254 -3.61 11.26 4.41
C LYS A 254 -2.34 11.89 4.95
N TYR A 255 -1.70 11.26 5.94
CA TYR A 255 -0.65 11.89 6.74
C TYR A 255 0.76 11.35 6.47
N ALA A 256 0.91 10.19 5.83
CA ALA A 256 2.23 9.61 5.58
C ALA A 256 3.13 10.51 4.74
N ASP A 257 4.43 10.45 5.03
CA ASP A 257 5.46 11.16 4.28
C ASP A 257 5.80 10.46 2.96
N VAL A 258 4.81 10.48 2.06
CA VAL A 258 4.90 9.97 0.69
C VAL A 258 4.37 10.99 -0.31
N ASP A 259 4.77 10.87 -1.55
CA ASP A 259 4.33 11.79 -2.62
C ASP A 259 3.03 11.32 -3.25
N ILE A 260 2.92 10.02 -3.51
CA ILE A 260 1.77 9.42 -4.20
C ILE A 260 1.23 8.25 -3.39
N VAL A 261 -0.08 8.12 -3.37
CA VAL A 261 -0.81 6.99 -2.78
C VAL A 261 -1.51 6.22 -3.89
N ILE A 262 -1.38 4.90 -3.88
CA ILE A 262 -2.15 4.01 -4.75
C ILE A 262 -2.94 3.07 -3.86
N ILE A 263 -4.26 3.04 -4.05
CA ILE A 263 -5.16 2.14 -3.34
C ILE A 263 -5.61 1.06 -4.31
N ALA A 264 -5.26 -0.17 -4.01
CA ALA A 264 -5.70 -1.34 -4.75
C ALA A 264 -6.77 -2.10 -3.94
N ALA A 265 -8.04 -1.84 -4.24
CA ALA A 265 -9.15 -2.62 -3.71
C ALA A 265 -9.24 -3.94 -4.49
N CYS A 266 -8.73 -5.02 -3.89
CA CYS A 266 -8.60 -6.33 -4.54
C CYS A 266 -9.74 -7.26 -4.11
N GLY A 267 -10.91 -7.08 -4.68
CA GLY A 267 -12.09 -7.91 -4.39
C GLY A 267 -12.82 -7.52 -3.11
N GLU A 268 -12.73 -6.26 -2.70
CA GLU A 268 -13.44 -5.74 -1.54
C GLU A 268 -14.95 -5.58 -1.79
N ARG A 269 -15.70 -5.37 -0.73
CA ARG A 269 -17.14 -5.18 -0.82
C ARG A 269 -17.45 -3.87 -1.51
N ALA A 270 -18.47 -3.87 -2.37
CA ALA A 270 -18.85 -2.66 -3.10
C ALA A 270 -19.10 -1.45 -2.17
N GLY A 271 -19.70 -1.66 -0.98
CA GLY A 271 -19.93 -0.60 0.01
C GLY A 271 -18.64 0.06 0.52
N GLU A 272 -17.61 -0.72 0.84
CA GLU A 272 -16.31 -0.21 1.31
C GLU A 272 -15.57 0.55 0.20
N VAL A 273 -15.69 0.08 -1.04
CA VAL A 273 -15.12 0.77 -2.20
C VAL A 273 -15.83 2.10 -2.44
N VAL A 274 -17.17 2.12 -2.39
CA VAL A 274 -17.95 3.36 -2.54
C VAL A 274 -17.62 4.36 -1.43
N GLU A 275 -17.46 3.92 -0.19
CA GLU A 275 -17.02 4.76 0.94
C GLU A 275 -15.67 5.41 0.61
N THR A 276 -14.67 4.64 0.19
CA THR A 276 -13.37 5.18 -0.23
C THR A 276 -13.50 6.18 -1.37
N LEU A 277 -14.29 5.89 -2.40
CA LEU A 277 -14.51 6.77 -3.54
C LEU A 277 -15.24 8.08 -3.19
N THR A 278 -16.04 8.05 -2.13
CA THR A 278 -16.78 9.23 -1.64
C THR A 278 -15.91 10.08 -0.69
N GLU A 279 -15.19 9.44 0.21
CA GLU A 279 -14.39 10.13 1.23
C GLU A 279 -13.10 10.75 0.68
N PHE A 280 -12.37 10.05 -0.20
CA PHE A 280 -11.06 10.51 -0.67
C PHE A 280 -11.07 11.87 -1.38
N PRO A 281 -12.06 12.21 -2.22
CA PRO A 281 -12.17 13.56 -2.80
C PRO A 281 -12.40 14.67 -1.78
N GLU A 282 -13.04 14.34 -0.63
CA GLU A 282 -13.34 15.29 0.45
C GLU A 282 -12.17 15.48 1.42
N LEU A 283 -11.25 14.49 1.49
CA LEU A 283 -10.07 14.59 2.34
C LEU A 283 -9.10 15.63 1.79
N ILE A 284 -8.68 16.54 2.66
CA ILE A 284 -7.67 17.55 2.35
C ILE A 284 -6.29 17.00 2.69
N ASP A 285 -5.38 17.06 1.71
CA ASP A 285 -3.97 16.74 1.90
C ASP A 285 -3.31 17.85 2.74
N PRO A 286 -2.77 17.54 3.93
CA PRO A 286 -2.14 18.53 4.79
C PRO A 286 -0.87 19.16 4.19
N LYS A 287 -0.24 18.53 3.18
CA LYS A 287 0.95 19.05 2.50
C LYS A 287 0.61 20.13 1.47
N THR A 288 -0.47 19.95 0.72
CA THR A 288 -0.81 20.82 -0.41
C THR A 288 -2.02 21.71 -0.16
N GLY A 289 -2.84 21.41 0.85
CA GLY A 289 -4.13 22.05 1.09
C GLY A 289 -5.21 21.75 0.04
N ARG A 290 -4.96 20.81 -0.87
CA ARG A 290 -5.87 20.38 -1.94
C ARG A 290 -6.47 19.01 -1.62
N SER A 291 -7.39 18.54 -2.48
CA SER A 291 -7.94 17.20 -2.33
C SER A 291 -6.84 16.13 -2.36
N LEU A 292 -6.93 15.17 -1.44
CA LEU A 292 -6.03 14.01 -1.39
C LEU A 292 -6.07 13.22 -2.69
N MET A 293 -7.21 13.25 -3.39
CA MET A 293 -7.39 12.56 -4.67
C MET A 293 -6.42 13.05 -5.75
N GLU A 294 -5.95 14.31 -5.70
CA GLU A 294 -4.99 14.84 -6.69
C GLU A 294 -3.65 14.10 -6.72
N ARG A 295 -3.27 13.43 -5.61
CA ARG A 295 -2.05 12.59 -5.53
C ARG A 295 -2.37 11.10 -5.33
N THR A 296 -3.60 10.70 -5.59
CA THR A 296 -4.06 9.32 -5.38
C THR A 296 -4.51 8.68 -6.68
N ILE A 297 -4.24 7.37 -6.81
CA ILE A 297 -4.80 6.51 -7.85
C ILE A 297 -5.55 5.39 -7.15
N ILE A 298 -6.78 5.10 -7.59
CA ILE A 298 -7.58 4.02 -7.03
C ILE A 298 -7.79 2.95 -8.09
N ILE A 299 -7.40 1.71 -7.79
CA ILE A 299 -7.73 0.53 -8.60
C ILE A 299 -8.87 -0.17 -7.89
N CYS A 300 -10.03 -0.16 -8.50
CA CYS A 300 -11.27 -0.66 -7.93
C CYS A 300 -11.65 -2.02 -8.54
N ASN A 301 -11.50 -3.09 -7.76
CA ASN A 301 -12.05 -4.39 -8.10
C ASN A 301 -12.91 -4.90 -6.95
N THR A 302 -14.23 -5.01 -7.18
CA THR A 302 -15.18 -5.48 -6.16
C THR A 302 -15.28 -7.00 -6.14
N SER A 303 -15.81 -7.55 -5.05
CA SER A 303 -16.02 -8.98 -4.88
C SER A 303 -16.99 -9.62 -5.90
N SER A 304 -17.83 -8.80 -6.53
CA SER A 304 -18.76 -9.22 -7.58
C SER A 304 -18.13 -9.29 -8.97
N MET A 305 -16.97 -8.67 -9.17
CA MET A 305 -16.24 -8.71 -10.44
C MET A 305 -15.55 -10.06 -10.66
N PRO A 306 -15.28 -10.45 -11.92
CA PRO A 306 -14.65 -11.73 -12.24
C PRO A 306 -13.29 -11.92 -11.58
N VAL A 307 -12.99 -13.19 -11.27
CA VAL A 307 -11.77 -13.61 -10.53
C VAL A 307 -10.49 -13.19 -11.24
N ALA A 308 -10.45 -13.29 -12.55
CA ALA A 308 -9.28 -12.93 -13.37
C ALA A 308 -8.93 -11.43 -13.27
N SER A 309 -9.93 -10.57 -13.31
CA SER A 309 -9.71 -9.13 -13.18
C SER A 309 -9.24 -8.75 -11.76
N ARG A 310 -9.61 -9.56 -10.74
CA ARG A 310 -9.10 -9.41 -9.38
C ARG A 310 -7.62 -9.73 -9.28
N GLU A 311 -7.16 -10.79 -9.95
CA GLU A 311 -5.72 -11.09 -10.03
C GLU A 311 -4.97 -9.96 -10.75
N ALA A 312 -5.48 -9.50 -11.89
CA ALA A 312 -4.86 -8.44 -12.67
C ALA A 312 -4.70 -7.12 -11.90
N SER A 313 -5.68 -6.76 -11.03
CA SER A 313 -5.68 -5.50 -10.28
C SER A 313 -4.44 -5.30 -9.43
N VAL A 314 -3.90 -6.37 -8.84
CA VAL A 314 -2.69 -6.33 -8.00
C VAL A 314 -1.47 -5.97 -8.84
N TYR A 315 -1.34 -6.57 -10.02
CA TYR A 315 -0.21 -6.30 -10.93
C TYR A 315 -0.32 -4.93 -11.60
N THR A 316 -1.52 -4.51 -11.95
CA THR A 316 -1.77 -3.16 -12.49
C THR A 316 -1.35 -2.10 -11.47
N SER A 317 -1.80 -2.21 -10.22
CA SER A 317 -1.50 -1.24 -9.16
C SER A 317 0.00 -1.12 -8.87
N VAL A 318 0.70 -2.25 -8.74
CA VAL A 318 2.15 -2.21 -8.46
C VAL A 318 2.96 -1.70 -9.65
N THR A 319 2.48 -1.92 -10.89
CA THR A 319 3.11 -1.37 -12.10
C THR A 319 3.02 0.15 -12.14
N LEU A 320 1.85 0.72 -11.80
CA LEU A 320 1.67 2.16 -11.68
C LEU A 320 2.55 2.74 -10.56
N ALA A 321 2.68 2.03 -9.43
CA ALA A 321 3.56 2.43 -8.35
C ALA A 321 5.05 2.48 -8.79
N GLU A 322 5.52 1.45 -9.48
CA GLU A 322 6.88 1.40 -10.01
C GLU A 322 7.13 2.50 -11.05
N TYR A 323 6.11 2.85 -11.85
CA TYR A 323 6.21 3.93 -12.83
C TYR A 323 6.51 5.28 -12.16
N TYR A 324 5.76 5.65 -11.14
CA TYR A 324 6.02 6.89 -10.41
C TYR A 324 7.32 6.85 -9.58
N ARG A 325 7.73 5.68 -9.08
CA ARG A 325 9.05 5.50 -8.47
C ARG A 325 10.16 5.90 -9.44
N GLN A 326 10.04 5.59 -10.75
CA GLN A 326 11.05 5.96 -11.76
C GLN A 326 11.14 7.48 -11.97
N MET A 327 10.18 8.26 -11.48
CA MET A 327 10.27 9.73 -11.48
C MET A 327 11.04 10.31 -10.29
N GLY A 328 11.49 9.47 -9.36
CA GLY A 328 12.13 9.90 -8.11
C GLY A 328 11.12 10.21 -7.00
N LEU A 329 9.90 9.70 -7.10
CA LEU A 329 8.83 9.90 -6.12
C LEU A 329 8.73 8.74 -5.14
N HIS A 330 8.26 9.03 -3.93
CA HIS A 330 7.96 8.05 -2.91
C HIS A 330 6.49 7.65 -2.99
N VAL A 331 6.24 6.39 -3.33
CA VAL A 331 4.90 5.87 -3.54
C VAL A 331 4.53 4.91 -2.42
N LEU A 332 3.33 5.09 -1.87
CA LEU A 332 2.69 4.13 -0.95
C LEU A 332 1.61 3.37 -1.71
N LEU A 333 1.78 2.06 -1.85
CA LEU A 333 0.77 1.16 -2.40
C LEU A 333 0.09 0.43 -1.24
N LEU A 334 -1.21 0.62 -1.13
CA LEU A 334 -2.08 -0.06 -0.17
C LEU A 334 -2.93 -1.10 -0.91
N ALA A 335 -2.70 -2.38 -0.63
CA ALA A 335 -3.45 -3.49 -1.22
C ALA A 335 -4.47 -4.04 -0.23
N ASP A 336 -5.75 -3.79 -0.48
CA ASP A 336 -6.87 -4.22 0.37
C ASP A 336 -7.84 -5.11 -0.42
N SER A 337 -7.97 -6.42 -0.14
CA SER A 337 -7.11 -7.21 0.74
C SER A 337 -6.39 -8.29 -0.07
N THR A 338 -5.16 -8.58 0.29
CA THR A 338 -4.39 -9.64 -0.37
C THR A 338 -4.99 -11.04 -0.15
N SER A 339 -5.80 -11.23 0.90
CA SER A 339 -6.58 -12.46 1.10
C SER A 339 -7.56 -12.73 -0.05
N ARG A 340 -8.20 -11.69 -0.57
CA ARG A 340 -9.14 -11.82 -1.69
C ARG A 340 -8.42 -12.15 -2.99
N TRP A 341 -7.23 -11.60 -3.18
CA TRP A 341 -6.35 -11.99 -4.28
C TRP A 341 -5.92 -13.45 -4.17
N ALA A 342 -5.50 -13.92 -2.98
CA ALA A 342 -5.17 -15.31 -2.76
C ALA A 342 -6.36 -16.26 -3.00
N GLN A 343 -7.58 -15.85 -2.62
CA GLN A 343 -8.81 -16.58 -2.95
C GLN A 343 -9.02 -16.70 -4.47
N ALA A 344 -8.70 -15.64 -5.24
CA ALA A 344 -8.74 -15.71 -6.70
C ALA A 344 -7.75 -16.76 -7.24
N LEU A 345 -6.52 -16.79 -6.73
CA LEU A 345 -5.53 -17.82 -7.11
C LEU A 345 -6.01 -19.23 -6.77
N ARG A 346 -6.64 -19.44 -5.60
CA ARG A 346 -7.22 -20.72 -5.20
C ARG A 346 -8.33 -21.19 -6.16
N GLU A 347 -9.22 -20.26 -6.54
CA GLU A 347 -10.32 -20.56 -7.46
C GLU A 347 -9.81 -20.92 -8.86
N MET A 348 -8.78 -20.22 -9.34
CA MET A 348 -8.14 -20.52 -10.63
C MET A 348 -7.43 -21.86 -10.62
N SER A 349 -6.63 -22.13 -9.61
CA SER A 349 -5.91 -23.41 -9.45
C SER A 349 -6.89 -24.60 -9.40
N GLY A 350 -8.01 -24.46 -8.68
CA GLY A 350 -9.06 -25.47 -8.65
C GLY A 350 -9.70 -25.75 -10.02
N ARG A 351 -9.92 -24.72 -10.84
CA ARG A 351 -10.44 -24.86 -12.22
C ARG A 351 -9.43 -25.46 -13.19
N LEU A 352 -8.13 -25.23 -12.93
CA LEU A 352 -7.04 -25.85 -13.68
C LEU A 352 -6.75 -27.30 -13.27
N GLU A 353 -7.49 -27.83 -12.28
CA GLU A 353 -7.30 -29.18 -11.73
C GLU A 353 -5.86 -29.38 -11.22
N GLU A 354 -5.25 -28.34 -10.65
CA GLU A 354 -3.93 -28.44 -10.03
C GLU A 354 -4.01 -29.14 -8.68
N ILE A 355 -2.92 -29.79 -8.28
CA ILE A 355 -2.85 -30.46 -6.98
C ILE A 355 -2.92 -29.38 -5.88
N PRO A 356 -3.94 -29.42 -5.01
CA PRO A 356 -4.09 -28.42 -3.98
C PRO A 356 -3.03 -28.57 -2.87
N GLY A 357 -2.55 -27.45 -2.36
CA GLY A 357 -1.78 -27.37 -1.13
C GLY A 357 -2.68 -27.22 0.11
N GLU A 358 -2.15 -26.60 1.16
CA GLU A 358 -2.84 -26.36 2.42
C GLU A 358 -4.08 -25.48 2.19
N GLU A 359 -5.20 -25.81 2.85
CA GLU A 359 -6.51 -25.17 2.71
C GLU A 359 -6.97 -24.99 1.25
N ALA A 360 -6.59 -25.91 0.38
CA ALA A 360 -6.88 -25.86 -1.06
C ALA A 360 -6.28 -24.67 -1.83
N PHE A 361 -5.29 -23.98 -1.27
CA PHE A 361 -4.51 -22.98 -2.00
C PHE A 361 -3.52 -23.67 -2.96
N PRO A 362 -3.11 -22.98 -4.05
CA PRO A 362 -2.09 -23.53 -4.94
C PRO A 362 -0.74 -23.65 -4.22
N ALA A 363 0.05 -24.66 -4.55
CA ALA A 363 1.37 -24.89 -3.93
C ALA A 363 2.34 -23.72 -4.15
N TYR A 364 2.12 -22.89 -5.17
CA TYR A 364 2.95 -21.72 -5.49
C TYR A 364 2.46 -20.41 -4.83
N LEU A 365 1.47 -20.45 -3.93
CA LEU A 365 0.92 -19.26 -3.28
C LEU A 365 2.00 -18.38 -2.63
N GLU A 366 2.91 -19.01 -1.89
CA GLU A 366 4.01 -18.30 -1.21
C GLU A 366 4.91 -17.57 -2.19
N SER A 367 5.25 -18.20 -3.33
CA SER A 367 6.08 -17.60 -4.37
C SER A 367 5.40 -16.40 -5.05
N TYR A 368 4.09 -16.45 -5.24
CA TYR A 368 3.34 -15.34 -5.84
C TYR A 368 3.22 -14.15 -4.88
N ILE A 369 2.98 -14.42 -3.59
CA ILE A 369 2.98 -13.39 -2.54
C ILE A 369 4.36 -12.75 -2.44
N ALA A 370 5.43 -13.55 -2.41
CA ALA A 370 6.80 -13.05 -2.37
C ALA A 370 7.10 -12.18 -3.59
N ALA A 371 6.78 -12.63 -4.80
CA ALA A 371 7.01 -11.89 -6.04
C ALA A 371 6.29 -10.53 -6.07
N PHE A 372 5.10 -10.44 -5.48
CA PHE A 372 4.37 -9.18 -5.35
C PHE A 372 5.10 -8.22 -4.40
N TYR A 373 5.41 -8.66 -3.18
CA TYR A 373 6.09 -7.80 -2.20
C TYR A 373 7.53 -7.45 -2.60
N GLU A 374 8.22 -8.29 -3.36
CA GLU A 374 9.57 -8.00 -3.89
C GLU A 374 9.60 -6.84 -4.89
N ARG A 375 8.46 -6.44 -5.45
CA ARG A 375 8.36 -5.24 -6.29
C ARG A 375 8.45 -3.94 -5.48
N ALA A 376 8.26 -3.97 -4.16
CA ALA A 376 8.64 -2.88 -3.28
C ALA A 376 10.16 -2.64 -3.34
N GLY A 377 10.57 -1.42 -3.16
CA GLY A 377 12.01 -1.11 -3.11
C GLY A 377 12.31 0.37 -3.06
N TYR A 378 13.50 0.67 -2.57
CA TYR A 378 14.11 1.98 -2.56
C TYR A 378 15.22 1.97 -3.60
N VAL A 379 15.20 2.88 -4.56
CA VAL A 379 16.08 2.82 -5.72
C VAL A 379 16.78 4.17 -5.96
N LEU A 380 18.01 4.07 -6.47
CA LEU A 380 18.74 5.19 -7.04
C LEU A 380 18.54 5.20 -8.55
N LEU A 381 18.09 6.31 -9.08
CA LEU A 381 17.83 6.50 -10.51
C LEU A 381 19.07 6.99 -11.26
N PRO A 382 19.10 6.89 -12.60
CA PRO A 382 20.24 7.35 -13.41
C PRO A 382 20.56 8.84 -13.24
N ASP A 383 19.57 9.67 -12.93
CA ASP A 383 19.73 11.11 -12.68
C ASP A 383 20.19 11.45 -11.25
N GLY A 384 20.48 10.43 -10.42
CA GLY A 384 20.90 10.57 -9.03
C GLY A 384 19.75 10.80 -8.05
N SER A 385 18.52 10.95 -8.51
CA SER A 385 17.34 11.04 -7.63
C SER A 385 16.99 9.68 -7.02
N LYS A 386 16.28 9.69 -5.91
CA LYS A 386 15.85 8.47 -5.21
C LYS A 386 14.33 8.37 -5.25
N GLY A 387 13.84 7.19 -5.57
CA GLY A 387 12.42 6.87 -5.57
C GLY A 387 12.14 5.61 -4.77
N SER A 388 10.92 5.45 -4.29
CA SER A 388 10.55 4.23 -3.55
C SER A 388 9.12 3.78 -3.83
N VAL A 389 8.90 2.47 -3.74
CA VAL A 389 7.57 1.86 -3.61
C VAL A 389 7.52 1.16 -2.27
N THR A 390 6.69 1.64 -1.36
CA THR A 390 6.36 0.97 -0.10
C THR A 390 5.05 0.22 -0.29
N ILE A 391 5.00 -1.06 0.06
CA ILE A 391 3.79 -1.88 -0.09
C ILE A 391 3.24 -2.23 1.29
N GLY A 392 2.00 -1.80 1.55
CA GLY A 392 1.20 -2.19 2.69
C GLY A 392 0.03 -3.07 2.26
N GLY A 393 0.05 -4.35 2.64
CA GLY A 393 -1.05 -5.26 2.35
C GLY A 393 -1.90 -5.53 3.58
N THR A 394 -3.22 -5.51 3.42
CA THR A 394 -4.10 -6.04 4.46
C THR A 394 -4.35 -7.51 4.23
N VAL A 395 -4.49 -8.23 5.31
CA VAL A 395 -4.91 -9.64 5.32
C VAL A 395 -6.14 -9.75 6.20
N SER A 396 -7.14 -10.49 5.73
CA SER A 396 -8.40 -10.69 6.47
C SER A 396 -8.56 -12.18 6.82
N PRO A 397 -7.80 -12.67 7.82
CA PRO A 397 -7.83 -14.08 8.19
C PRO A 397 -9.20 -14.47 8.74
N ALA A 398 -9.70 -15.62 8.32
CA ALA A 398 -10.97 -16.15 8.79
C ALA A 398 -10.94 -16.37 10.31
N GLY A 399 -11.92 -15.83 11.04
CA GLY A 399 -11.95 -15.92 12.50
C GLY A 399 -10.81 -15.19 13.24
N GLY A 400 -9.96 -14.42 12.55
CA GLY A 400 -8.77 -13.77 13.13
C GLY A 400 -7.61 -14.73 13.35
N ASN A 401 -7.61 -15.90 12.71
CA ASN A 401 -6.55 -16.90 12.84
C ASN A 401 -5.34 -16.53 11.97
N PHE A 402 -4.25 -16.11 12.58
CA PHE A 402 -3.01 -15.77 11.86
C PHE A 402 -2.22 -16.98 11.35
N GLU A 403 -2.62 -18.20 11.69
CA GLU A 403 -1.99 -19.44 11.19
C GLU A 403 -2.47 -19.84 9.78
N GLU A 404 -3.42 -19.10 9.19
CA GLU A 404 -3.86 -19.40 7.82
C GLU A 404 -2.72 -19.24 6.80
N PRO A 405 -2.72 -20.01 5.67
CA PRO A 405 -1.62 -20.03 4.71
C PRO A 405 -1.27 -18.66 4.11
N VAL A 406 -2.26 -17.80 3.85
CA VAL A 406 -2.04 -16.46 3.26
C VAL A 406 -1.30 -15.55 4.24
N THR A 407 -1.74 -15.54 5.50
CA THR A 407 -1.09 -14.75 6.55
C THR A 407 0.33 -15.24 6.78
N GLN A 408 0.54 -16.55 6.92
CA GLN A 408 1.85 -17.15 7.12
C GLN A 408 2.82 -16.89 5.95
N ALA A 409 2.35 -17.04 4.71
CA ALA A 409 3.13 -16.73 3.52
C ALA A 409 3.52 -15.25 3.48
N THR A 410 2.61 -14.35 3.86
CA THR A 410 2.86 -12.91 3.91
C THR A 410 3.89 -12.57 4.99
N LEU A 411 3.79 -13.14 6.20
CA LEU A 411 4.71 -12.90 7.32
C LEU A 411 6.17 -13.25 7.00
N LYS A 412 6.40 -14.23 6.13
CA LYS A 412 7.76 -14.63 5.71
C LYS A 412 8.46 -13.58 4.86
N VAL A 413 7.71 -12.73 4.16
CA VAL A 413 8.27 -11.81 3.15
C VAL A 413 8.22 -10.34 3.56
N VAL A 414 7.32 -9.94 4.47
CA VAL A 414 7.22 -8.55 4.90
C VAL A 414 8.28 -8.15 5.92
N GLY A 415 8.59 -6.85 5.95
CA GLY A 415 9.51 -6.26 6.92
C GLY A 415 8.87 -5.79 8.21
N ALA A 416 7.55 -5.58 8.23
CA ALA A 416 6.79 -5.23 9.42
C ALA A 416 5.43 -5.92 9.46
N PHE A 417 4.95 -6.19 10.67
CA PHE A 417 3.69 -6.86 10.95
C PHE A 417 2.90 -6.03 11.96
N HIS A 418 1.74 -5.57 11.56
CA HIS A 418 0.82 -4.78 12.38
C HIS A 418 -0.45 -5.61 12.66
N GLY A 419 -0.36 -6.57 13.58
CA GLY A 419 -1.46 -7.47 13.90
C GLY A 419 -2.60 -6.74 14.62
N LEU A 420 -3.78 -6.69 14.02
CA LEU A 420 -4.95 -6.08 14.66
C LEU A 420 -5.65 -7.09 15.57
N SER A 421 -5.86 -6.69 16.82
CA SER A 421 -6.51 -7.48 17.85
C SER A 421 -8.02 -7.19 17.89
N ARG A 422 -8.82 -8.25 17.93
CA ARG A 422 -10.26 -8.13 18.16
C ARG A 422 -10.56 -7.61 19.56
N GLU A 423 -9.80 -8.07 20.57
CA GLU A 423 -9.97 -7.64 21.96
C GLU A 423 -9.77 -6.12 22.09
N ARG A 424 -8.73 -5.57 21.44
CA ARG A 424 -8.50 -4.11 21.42
C ARG A 424 -9.61 -3.36 20.70
N SER A 425 -10.09 -3.88 19.55
CA SER A 425 -11.18 -3.30 18.80
C SER A 425 -12.50 -3.29 19.59
N ASP A 426 -12.84 -4.40 20.23
CA ASP A 426 -14.03 -4.53 21.07
C ASP A 426 -13.94 -3.59 22.29
N ALA A 427 -12.73 -3.36 22.82
CA ALA A 427 -12.44 -2.39 23.89
C ALA A 427 -12.32 -0.94 23.38
N ARG A 428 -12.52 -0.69 22.07
CA ARG A 428 -12.40 0.63 21.41
C ARG A 428 -11.02 1.29 21.57
N LYS A 429 -9.96 0.49 21.66
CA LYS A 429 -8.56 0.94 21.73
C LYS A 429 -8.00 1.03 20.29
N TYR A 430 -8.01 2.20 19.70
CA TYR A 430 -7.57 2.41 18.31
C TYR A 430 -6.27 3.24 18.22
N PRO A 431 -5.37 2.96 17.24
CA PRO A 431 -5.44 1.82 16.33
C PRO A 431 -5.38 0.48 17.09
N ALA A 432 -6.16 -0.50 16.63
CA ALA A 432 -6.30 -1.78 17.34
C ALA A 432 -5.10 -2.73 17.13
N ILE A 433 -3.93 -2.19 16.76
CA ILE A 433 -2.68 -2.94 16.62
C ILE A 433 -2.26 -3.49 17.99
N ASP A 434 -2.04 -4.78 18.06
CA ASP A 434 -1.59 -5.45 19.28
C ASP A 434 -0.09 -5.21 19.49
N PRO A 435 0.32 -4.52 20.57
CA PRO A 435 1.72 -4.20 20.80
C PRO A 435 2.58 -5.40 21.22
N LEU A 436 1.97 -6.53 21.62
CA LEU A 436 2.67 -7.70 22.13
C LEU A 436 3.01 -8.69 21.01
N ILE A 437 2.20 -8.77 19.95
CA ILE A 437 2.40 -9.70 18.84
C ILE A 437 2.99 -9.04 17.59
N SER A 438 2.86 -7.72 17.46
CA SER A 438 3.35 -6.98 16.30
C SER A 438 4.87 -6.77 16.35
N TRP A 439 5.48 -6.65 15.18
CA TRP A 439 6.93 -6.48 15.05
C TRP A 439 7.32 -5.69 13.80
N SER A 440 8.54 -5.16 13.81
CA SER A 440 9.17 -4.55 12.65
C SER A 440 10.68 -4.78 12.66
N LYS A 441 11.25 -4.94 11.46
CA LYS A 441 12.69 -5.02 11.22
C LYS A 441 13.32 -3.66 10.89
N TYR A 442 12.50 -2.62 10.73
CA TYR A 442 12.95 -1.28 10.33
C TYR A 442 13.33 -0.42 11.53
N LYS A 443 14.06 0.66 11.26
CA LYS A 443 14.49 1.62 12.28
C LYS A 443 13.33 2.50 12.73
N SER A 444 13.14 2.62 14.03
CA SER A 444 12.16 3.50 14.66
C SER A 444 12.63 4.97 14.64
N VAL A 445 11.66 5.88 14.71
CA VAL A 445 11.90 7.31 14.95
C VAL A 445 12.36 7.58 16.39
N ILE A 446 12.11 6.63 17.31
CA ILE A 446 12.54 6.67 18.72
C ILE A 446 13.70 5.70 18.94
N SER A 447 14.61 6.01 19.87
CA SER A 447 15.74 5.13 20.17
C SER A 447 15.28 3.74 20.64
N ARG A 448 16.04 2.72 20.24
CA ARG A 448 15.71 1.32 20.53
C ARG A 448 15.54 1.06 22.04
N GLY A 449 16.44 1.61 22.86
CA GLY A 449 16.39 1.42 24.31
C GLY A 449 15.10 1.95 24.94
N LYS A 450 14.63 3.13 24.49
CA LYS A 450 13.37 3.73 24.94
C LYS A 450 12.18 2.83 24.58
N MET A 451 12.17 2.27 23.36
CA MET A 451 11.10 1.40 22.91
C MET A 451 11.10 0.04 23.60
N GLU A 452 12.26 -0.55 23.85
CA GLU A 452 12.39 -1.80 24.62
C GLU A 452 11.90 -1.61 26.05
N TYR A 453 12.20 -0.48 26.67
CA TYR A 453 11.68 -0.12 28.00
C TYR A 453 10.15 -0.02 28.01
N CYS A 454 9.55 0.67 27.07
CA CYS A 454 8.10 0.76 26.94
C CYS A 454 7.45 -0.62 26.70
N LYS A 455 8.06 -1.45 25.85
CA LYS A 455 7.60 -2.83 25.61
C LYS A 455 7.65 -3.69 26.87
N ALA A 456 8.71 -3.55 27.67
CA ALA A 456 8.83 -4.27 28.95
C ALA A 456 7.70 -3.90 29.92
N ILE A 457 7.31 -2.61 29.98
CA ILE A 457 6.16 -2.16 30.79
C ILE A 457 4.86 -2.79 30.27
N LEU A 458 4.64 -2.85 28.93
CA LEU A 458 3.44 -3.44 28.36
C LEU A 458 3.35 -4.94 28.63
N HIS A 459 4.46 -5.68 28.48
CA HIS A 459 4.51 -7.11 28.79
C HIS A 459 4.25 -7.36 30.28
N GLY A 460 4.98 -6.65 31.17
CA GLY A 460 4.78 -6.78 32.64
C GLY A 460 3.36 -6.43 33.04
N GLY A 461 2.77 -5.37 32.51
CA GLY A 461 1.38 -5.02 32.78
C GLY A 461 0.37 -6.07 32.29
N SER A 462 0.63 -6.70 31.13
CA SER A 462 -0.18 -7.81 30.63
C SER A 462 -0.12 -9.04 31.54
N ASP A 463 1.09 -9.40 32.02
CA ASP A 463 1.29 -10.53 32.94
C ASP A 463 0.56 -10.28 34.26
N VAL A 464 0.68 -9.07 34.81
CA VAL A 464 -0.04 -8.67 36.03
C VAL A 464 -1.55 -8.71 35.83
N ASN A 465 -2.04 -8.22 34.68
CA ASN A 465 -3.47 -8.28 34.36
C ASN A 465 -3.98 -9.73 34.26
N ALA A 466 -3.21 -10.64 33.65
CA ALA A 466 -3.52 -12.06 33.64
C ALA A 466 -3.58 -12.66 35.05
N MET A 467 -2.62 -12.31 35.92
CA MET A 467 -2.60 -12.72 37.30
C MET A 467 -3.80 -12.17 38.09
N MET A 468 -4.15 -10.88 37.91
CA MET A 468 -5.30 -10.27 38.58
C MET A 468 -6.63 -10.91 38.20
N LYS A 469 -6.78 -11.42 36.98
CA LYS A 469 -7.97 -12.19 36.58
C LYS A 469 -8.14 -13.50 37.36
N VAL A 470 -7.06 -14.04 37.92
CA VAL A 470 -7.08 -15.30 38.69
C VAL A 470 -7.20 -15.04 40.21
N VAL A 471 -6.35 -14.18 40.76
CA VAL A 471 -6.26 -13.97 42.23
C VAL A 471 -7.04 -12.76 42.73
N GLY A 472 -7.60 -11.96 41.83
CA GLY A 472 -8.25 -10.70 42.16
C GLY A 472 -7.25 -9.56 42.38
N GLU A 473 -7.75 -8.34 42.36
CA GLU A 473 -6.95 -7.13 42.59
C GLU A 473 -6.39 -7.10 44.03
N GLU A 474 -7.16 -7.56 45.00
CA GLU A 474 -6.75 -7.59 46.41
C GLU A 474 -5.52 -8.48 46.66
N GLY A 475 -5.42 -9.60 45.91
CA GLY A 475 -4.28 -10.53 46.00
C GLY A 475 -3.00 -10.05 45.30
N THR A 476 -3.02 -8.93 44.63
CA THR A 476 -1.88 -8.38 43.87
C THR A 476 -1.04 -7.46 44.76
N THR A 477 0.29 -7.45 44.62
CA THR A 477 1.14 -6.50 45.37
C THR A 477 0.93 -5.06 44.85
N LEU A 478 1.28 -4.06 45.70
CA LEU A 478 1.17 -2.65 45.25
C LEU A 478 2.11 -2.34 44.10
N SER A 479 3.32 -2.92 44.08
CA SER A 479 4.29 -2.72 42.99
C SER A 479 3.79 -3.28 41.67
N ASP A 480 3.21 -4.48 41.68
CA ASP A 480 2.63 -5.08 40.48
C ASP A 480 1.42 -4.26 39.98
N TYR A 481 0.57 -3.82 40.93
CA TYR A 481 -0.57 -2.98 40.59
C TYR A 481 -0.16 -1.65 39.98
N ILE A 482 0.91 -1.00 40.45
CA ILE A 482 1.49 0.21 39.86
C ILE A 482 2.04 -0.10 38.46
N LEU A 483 2.70 -1.23 38.26
CA LEU A 483 3.18 -1.64 36.90
C LEU A 483 2.01 -1.80 35.94
N TYR A 484 0.92 -2.43 36.35
CA TYR A 484 -0.30 -2.52 35.58
C TYR A 484 -0.87 -1.14 35.23
N LEU A 485 -0.97 -0.21 36.18
CA LEU A 485 -1.45 1.15 35.95
C LEU A 485 -0.56 1.94 34.98
N LYS A 486 0.78 1.76 35.09
CA LYS A 486 1.74 2.34 34.13
C LYS A 486 1.53 1.80 32.71
N SER A 487 1.26 0.51 32.56
CA SER A 487 0.97 -0.14 31.28
C SER A 487 -0.33 0.39 30.67
N GLU A 488 -1.42 0.46 31.46
CA GLU A 488 -2.70 1.01 31.01
C GLU A 488 -2.58 2.51 30.64
N MET A 489 -1.76 3.27 31.37
CA MET A 489 -1.47 4.66 31.03
C MET A 489 -0.72 4.75 29.69
N LEU A 490 0.35 3.96 29.50
CA LEU A 490 1.12 3.94 28.26
C LEU A 490 0.22 3.59 27.06
N ASP A 491 -0.66 2.59 27.21
CA ASP A 491 -1.62 2.23 26.18
C ASP A 491 -2.55 3.42 25.86
N ALA A 492 -3.17 4.02 26.86
CA ALA A 492 -4.18 5.05 26.67
C ALA A 492 -3.62 6.38 26.11
N VAL A 493 -2.39 6.76 26.48
CA VAL A 493 -1.86 8.09 26.12
C VAL A 493 -0.93 8.07 24.91
N TYR A 494 -0.34 6.93 24.58
CA TYR A 494 0.63 6.83 23.50
C TYR A 494 0.24 5.87 22.39
N LEU A 495 -0.20 4.65 22.71
CA LEU A 495 -0.58 3.67 21.71
C LEU A 495 -1.92 4.01 21.05
N GLN A 496 -2.88 4.52 21.83
CA GLN A 496 -4.14 5.00 21.29
C GLN A 496 -3.97 6.39 20.68
N GLN A 497 -4.61 6.60 19.53
CA GLN A 497 -4.54 7.84 18.77
C GLN A 497 -5.87 8.07 18.05
N ASN A 498 -6.40 9.28 18.14
CA ASN A 498 -7.66 9.63 17.51
C ASN A 498 -7.44 10.02 16.05
N SER A 499 -7.79 9.14 15.12
CA SER A 499 -7.65 9.37 13.68
C SER A 499 -8.58 10.46 13.12
N PHE A 500 -9.59 10.87 13.87
CA PHE A 500 -10.55 11.90 13.46
C PHE A 500 -10.21 13.30 13.98
N ASP A 501 -9.25 13.41 14.90
CA ASP A 501 -8.75 14.69 15.36
C ASP A 501 -7.56 15.15 14.52
N LEU A 502 -7.58 16.40 14.05
CA LEU A 502 -6.57 16.92 13.12
C LEU A 502 -5.18 17.06 13.76
N ILE A 503 -5.12 17.27 15.06
CA ILE A 503 -3.87 17.46 15.81
C ILE A 503 -3.30 16.10 16.22
N ASP A 504 -4.13 15.27 16.86
CA ASP A 504 -3.69 13.96 17.37
C ASP A 504 -3.34 13.00 16.23
N ALA A 505 -4.13 12.97 15.13
CA ALA A 505 -3.88 12.11 13.98
C ALA A 505 -2.59 12.46 13.20
N ASN A 506 -2.07 13.69 13.34
CA ASN A 506 -0.88 14.16 12.63
C ASN A 506 0.31 14.34 13.59
N CYS A 507 0.72 13.27 14.26
CA CYS A 507 1.80 13.32 15.24
C CYS A 507 3.18 13.17 14.57
N GLY A 508 3.87 14.30 14.28
CA GLY A 508 5.20 14.29 13.66
C GLY A 508 6.31 13.76 14.58
N THR A 509 7.42 13.34 13.98
CA THR A 509 8.57 12.72 14.67
C THR A 509 9.11 13.55 15.84
N LEU A 510 9.25 14.87 15.70
CA LEU A 510 9.75 15.73 16.78
C LEU A 510 8.83 15.68 18.01
N ARG A 511 7.53 15.76 17.76
CA ARG A 511 6.52 15.63 18.82
C ARG A 511 6.55 14.24 19.44
N GLN A 512 6.65 13.18 18.64
CA GLN A 512 6.72 11.80 19.15
C GLN A 512 7.91 11.62 20.10
N ARG A 513 9.09 12.11 19.72
CA ARG A 513 10.30 12.08 20.57
C ARG A 513 10.09 12.83 21.88
N TYR A 514 9.59 14.06 21.80
CA TYR A 514 9.36 14.90 22.96
C TYR A 514 8.38 14.30 23.95
N VAL A 515 7.23 13.83 23.44
CA VAL A 515 6.20 13.17 24.27
C VAL A 515 6.72 11.86 24.87
N THR A 516 7.50 11.09 24.11
CA THR A 516 8.10 9.84 24.62
C THR A 516 9.05 10.11 25.79
N ASP A 517 9.87 11.13 25.71
CA ASP A 517 10.80 11.46 26.80
C ASP A 517 10.06 11.88 28.08
N LYS A 518 9.02 12.70 27.93
CA LYS A 518 8.15 13.06 29.05
C LYS A 518 7.44 11.83 29.64
N LEU A 519 6.96 10.94 28.77
CA LEU A 519 6.28 9.72 29.19
C LEU A 519 7.23 8.75 29.91
N ILE A 520 8.45 8.54 29.41
CA ILE A 520 9.48 7.71 30.08
C ILE A 520 9.83 8.30 31.44
N LYS A 521 9.93 9.62 31.60
CA LYS A 521 10.15 10.27 32.89
C LYS A 521 9.05 9.86 33.89
N VAL A 522 7.79 9.90 33.48
CA VAL A 522 6.66 9.55 34.35
C VAL A 522 6.60 8.04 34.63
N LEU A 523 6.71 7.20 33.59
CA LEU A 523 6.64 5.74 33.74
C LEU A 523 7.86 5.16 34.47
N GLY A 524 9.05 5.77 34.29
CA GLY A 524 10.30 5.37 34.88
C GLY A 524 10.54 5.91 36.29
N SER A 525 9.56 6.54 36.92
CA SER A 525 9.68 7.07 38.27
C SER A 525 8.98 6.19 39.29
N GLU A 526 9.54 6.19 40.53
CA GLU A 526 8.88 5.70 41.74
C GLU A 526 8.11 6.86 42.38
N TYR A 527 7.03 6.53 43.06
CA TYR A 527 6.12 7.51 43.67
C TYR A 527 5.87 7.16 45.13
N GLY A 528 5.63 8.15 45.96
CA GLY A 528 5.32 7.99 47.39
C GLY A 528 3.92 7.40 47.70
N LEU A 529 3.41 6.53 46.82
CA LEU A 529 2.08 5.95 46.91
C LEU A 529 2.08 4.73 47.82
N VAL A 530 1.17 4.67 48.78
CA VAL A 530 1.08 3.61 49.78
C VAL A 530 -0.14 2.71 49.61
N LEU A 531 -1.24 3.28 49.10
CA LEU A 531 -2.49 2.55 48.92
C LEU A 531 -2.78 2.38 47.40
N LYS A 532 -3.44 1.27 47.03
CA LYS A 532 -3.84 1.01 45.64
C LYS A 532 -4.83 2.04 45.10
N ASP A 533 -5.74 2.53 45.94
CA ASP A 533 -6.72 3.55 45.56
C ASP A 533 -6.04 4.89 45.26
N ASP A 534 -5.02 5.28 46.03
CA ASP A 534 -4.23 6.48 45.77
C ASP A 534 -3.46 6.35 44.45
N ALA A 535 -2.86 5.18 44.21
CA ALA A 535 -2.18 4.88 42.96
C ALA A 535 -3.13 4.96 41.79
N ARG A 536 -4.32 4.37 41.88
CA ARG A 536 -5.36 4.44 40.85
C ARG A 536 -5.77 5.89 40.56
N ALA A 537 -6.06 6.66 41.59
CA ALA A 537 -6.46 8.05 41.48
C ALA A 537 -5.35 8.90 40.84
N PHE A 538 -4.10 8.72 41.24
CA PHE A 538 -2.94 9.41 40.71
C PHE A 538 -2.74 9.11 39.22
N PHE A 539 -2.65 7.83 38.82
CA PHE A 539 -2.44 7.45 37.43
C PHE A 539 -3.64 7.80 36.50
N ASN A 540 -4.86 7.81 37.03
CA ASN A 540 -6.02 8.29 36.27
C ASN A 540 -5.94 9.80 35.99
N ARG A 541 -5.53 10.62 36.97
CA ARG A 541 -5.29 12.06 36.77
C ARG A 541 -4.16 12.28 35.78
N MET A 542 -3.04 11.57 35.93
CA MET A 542 -1.90 11.66 35.03
C MET A 542 -2.27 11.29 33.60
N ARG A 543 -2.99 10.18 33.41
CA ARG A 543 -3.52 9.77 32.11
C ARG A 543 -4.36 10.85 31.45
N GLN A 544 -5.29 11.48 32.20
CA GLN A 544 -6.13 12.55 31.65
C GLN A 544 -5.31 13.77 31.22
N ARG A 545 -4.29 14.17 31.99
CA ARG A 545 -3.39 15.29 31.63
C ARG A 545 -2.66 15.02 30.33
N PHE A 546 -2.16 13.79 30.11
CA PHE A 546 -1.51 13.43 28.87
C PHE A 546 -2.49 13.36 27.69
N ILE A 547 -3.72 12.87 27.89
CA ILE A 547 -4.75 12.88 26.86
C ILE A 547 -5.06 14.32 26.43
N ASP A 548 -5.30 15.21 27.40
CA ASP A 548 -5.57 16.62 27.13
C ASP A 548 -4.38 17.28 26.39
N TRP A 549 -3.15 16.90 26.72
CA TRP A 549 -1.93 17.38 26.07
C TRP A 549 -1.80 16.89 24.61
N ASN A 550 -2.24 15.68 24.32
CA ASN A 550 -2.22 15.13 22.96
C ASN A 550 -3.11 15.89 21.96
N TYR A 551 -4.14 16.58 22.44
CA TYR A 551 -5.04 17.40 21.61
C TYR A 551 -4.57 18.84 21.41
N THR A 552 -3.40 19.22 21.93
CA THR A 552 -2.84 20.58 21.76
C THR A 552 -1.84 20.62 20.62
N GLU A 553 -1.75 21.74 19.92
CA GLU A 553 -0.77 21.93 18.83
C GLU A 553 0.65 22.01 19.41
N PHE A 554 1.58 21.26 18.82
CA PHE A 554 2.96 21.15 19.27
C PHE A 554 3.64 22.53 19.33
N GLU A 555 4.38 22.81 20.44
CA GLU A 555 5.06 24.08 20.73
C GLU A 555 4.14 25.30 20.96
N SER A 556 2.83 25.16 20.89
CA SER A 556 1.87 26.22 21.22
C SER A 556 1.93 26.61 22.71
N GLN A 557 1.33 27.73 23.08
CA GLN A 557 1.25 28.14 24.49
C GLN A 557 0.41 27.14 25.30
N ASP A 558 -0.69 26.65 24.75
CA ASP A 558 -1.56 25.66 25.37
C ASP A 558 -0.80 24.33 25.60
N PHE A 559 0.02 23.89 24.64
CA PHE A 559 0.89 22.74 24.78
C PHE A 559 1.83 22.87 26.00
N LYS A 560 2.46 24.05 26.17
CA LYS A 560 3.36 24.34 27.30
C LYS A 560 2.63 24.42 28.63
N ASP A 561 1.40 24.94 28.64
CA ASP A 561 0.58 25.05 29.85
C ASP A 561 0.12 23.67 30.29
N LYS A 562 -0.35 22.80 29.37
CA LYS A 562 -0.69 21.39 29.67
C LYS A 562 0.52 20.58 30.11
N GLU A 563 1.69 20.84 29.56
CA GLU A 563 2.92 20.21 30.01
C GLU A 563 3.26 20.58 31.46
N ARG A 564 3.06 21.82 31.87
CA ARG A 564 3.24 22.24 33.28
C ARG A 564 2.26 21.52 34.20
N ASP A 565 1.01 21.34 33.80
CA ASP A 565 0.04 20.56 34.56
C ASP A 565 0.52 19.11 34.83
N ILE A 566 1.22 18.51 33.85
CA ILE A 566 1.84 17.17 34.01
C ILE A 566 3.00 17.24 35.01
N ASP A 567 3.89 18.23 34.86
CA ASP A 567 5.04 18.40 35.75
C ASP A 567 4.63 18.70 37.21
N ASP A 568 3.56 19.46 37.40
CA ASP A 568 3.07 19.79 38.74
C ASP A 568 2.44 18.55 39.39
N LEU A 569 1.68 17.74 38.65
CA LEU A 569 1.17 16.48 39.16
C LEU A 569 2.30 15.47 39.45
N TYR A 570 3.36 15.45 38.63
CA TYR A 570 4.55 14.63 38.87
C TYR A 570 5.23 14.98 40.19
N LYS A 571 5.37 16.28 40.51
CA LYS A 571 5.91 16.76 41.81
C LYS A 571 4.98 16.44 42.96
N GLU A 572 3.66 16.59 42.79
CA GLU A 572 2.65 16.21 43.80
C GLU A 572 2.78 14.74 44.22
N GLY A 573 3.05 13.85 43.24
CA GLY A 573 3.27 12.44 43.46
C GLY A 573 4.65 12.07 44.03
N GLU A 574 5.51 13.03 44.36
CA GLU A 574 6.91 12.83 44.78
C GLU A 574 7.70 11.93 43.80
N GLY A 575 7.51 12.12 42.51
CA GLY A 575 8.16 11.31 41.49
C GLY A 575 9.68 11.35 41.56
N ARG A 576 10.31 10.21 41.72
CA ARG A 576 11.77 10.01 41.74
C ARG A 576 12.17 9.11 40.58
N LEU A 577 12.95 9.66 39.68
CA LEU A 577 13.40 8.94 38.50
C LEU A 577 14.32 7.76 38.90
N THR A 578 14.06 6.59 38.34
CA THR A 578 14.95 5.44 38.52
C THR A 578 16.23 5.60 37.71
N VAL A 579 17.32 4.93 38.14
CA VAL A 579 18.63 4.98 37.46
C VAL A 579 18.52 4.55 36.00
N ASP A 580 17.75 3.52 35.71
CA ASP A 580 17.56 3.02 34.35
C ASP A 580 16.85 4.04 33.45
N ALA A 581 15.79 4.65 33.95
CA ALA A 581 15.06 5.68 33.21
C ALA A 581 15.90 6.97 33.02
N GLU A 582 16.70 7.35 34.03
CA GLU A 582 17.62 8.48 33.93
C GLU A 582 18.68 8.26 32.84
N ARG A 583 19.21 7.04 32.74
CA ARG A 583 20.14 6.64 31.68
C ARG A 583 19.48 6.73 30.30
N LEU A 584 18.28 6.16 30.13
CA LEU A 584 17.56 6.22 28.86
C LEU A 584 17.24 7.64 28.38
N LEU A 585 16.98 8.57 29.31
CA LEU A 585 16.73 9.98 28.97
C LEU A 585 18.03 10.73 28.61
N LYS A 586 19.19 10.30 29.15
CA LYS A 586 20.50 10.86 28.83
C LYS A 586 21.07 10.31 27.52
N ASP A 587 20.77 9.07 27.18
CA ASP A 587 21.16 8.42 25.91
C ASP A 587 20.29 8.94 24.75
N GLY A 588 20.32 10.23 24.53
CA GLY A 588 19.43 10.99 23.64
C GLY A 588 19.84 11.00 22.17
N GLU A 589 20.54 9.99 21.65
CA GLU A 589 20.84 9.83 20.22
C GLU A 589 20.68 8.37 19.74
#